data_35c81566728cc27a48e9da962a85f15b
#
_entry.id   35c81566728cc27a48e9da962a85f15b
#
_cell.length_a   1.000
_cell.length_b   1.000
_cell.length_c   1.000
_cell.angle_alpha   90.00
_cell.angle_beta   90.00
_cell.angle_gamma   90.00
#
_symmetry.space_group_name_H-M   'P 1'
#
loop_
_entity.id
_entity.type
_entity.pdbx_description
1 polymer ?
#
loop_
_entity_poly.entity_id
_entity_poly.type
_entity_poly.pdbx_seq_one_letter_code
_entity_poly.pdbx_strand_id
1 'polypeptide(L)'
;MQDMNSIYEKYIEIVYKYVFCLTGNKDTAEEIVQETFLVAVKDIKKFRGDCKISTWLCQISKYIWYQKIKKEKRRKEIPLEALQNEISIEENFYDKEKKKQLFKKIQNLDDDTRNVMYLRILGEFEYSEIAEIMNKTSNWARVVFFRGKQKLKEELKDEK
;
A
#
# COMPACT_ATOMS: atom_id res chain seq x y z
N MET A 1 14.24 14.00 -19.52
CA MET A 1 12.83 13.65 -19.34
C MET A 1 12.67 12.15 -19.39
N GLN A 2 12.21 11.55 -18.33
CA GLN A 2 11.98 10.10 -18.34
C GLN A 2 10.71 9.79 -19.13
N ASP A 3 10.86 8.84 -20.04
CA ASP A 3 9.75 8.32 -20.84
C ASP A 3 8.75 7.58 -19.93
N MET A 4 7.45 7.76 -20.17
CA MET A 4 6.41 7.10 -19.37
C MET A 4 6.51 5.57 -19.42
N ASN A 5 6.94 4.99 -20.53
CA ASN A 5 7.15 3.55 -20.61
C ASN A 5 8.23 3.09 -19.65
N SER A 6 9.32 3.85 -19.54
CA SER A 6 10.41 3.54 -18.61
C SER A 6 9.94 3.66 -17.15
N ILE A 7 9.13 4.69 -16.85
CA ILE A 7 8.56 4.88 -15.53
C ILE A 7 7.63 3.72 -15.19
N TYR A 8 6.77 3.32 -16.13
CA TYR A 8 5.85 2.21 -15.93
C TYR A 8 6.61 0.92 -15.61
N GLU A 9 7.56 0.55 -16.46
CA GLU A 9 8.33 -0.68 -16.28
C GLU A 9 9.11 -0.69 -14.97
N LYS A 10 9.66 0.45 -14.59
CA LYS A 10 10.48 0.55 -13.39
C LYS A 10 9.64 0.51 -12.09
N TYR A 11 8.48 1.11 -12.09
CA TYR A 11 7.73 1.33 -10.85
C TYR A 11 6.44 0.54 -10.72
N ILE A 12 6.02 -0.18 -11.76
CA ILE A 12 4.73 -0.90 -11.71
C ILE A 12 4.68 -1.94 -10.60
N GLU A 13 5.79 -2.64 -10.36
CA GLU A 13 5.83 -3.68 -9.34
C GLU A 13 5.66 -3.09 -7.94
N ILE A 14 6.37 -2.00 -7.65
CA ILE A 14 6.30 -1.32 -6.35
C ILE A 14 4.88 -0.77 -6.11
N VAL A 15 4.34 -0.11 -7.12
CA VAL A 15 2.99 0.47 -7.03
C VAL A 15 1.95 -0.64 -6.85
N TYR A 16 2.07 -1.73 -7.60
CA TYR A 16 1.15 -2.85 -7.48
C TYR A 16 1.20 -3.46 -6.08
N LYS A 17 2.39 -3.69 -5.55
CA LYS A 17 2.55 -4.24 -4.19
C LYS A 17 1.88 -3.35 -3.15
N TYR A 18 2.11 -2.04 -3.25
CA TYR A 18 1.48 -1.09 -2.33
C TYR A 18 -0.04 -1.13 -2.45
N VAL A 19 -0.56 -1.05 -3.67
CA VAL A 19 -2.01 -1.04 -3.91
C VAL A 19 -2.64 -2.36 -3.49
N PHE A 20 -1.98 -3.49 -3.76
CA PHE A 20 -2.47 -4.78 -3.30
C PHE A 20 -2.58 -4.83 -1.79
N CYS A 21 -1.62 -4.26 -1.09
CA CYS A 21 -1.67 -4.18 0.38
C CYS A 21 -2.83 -3.32 0.87
N LEU A 22 -3.15 -2.23 0.14
CA LEU A 22 -4.29 -1.39 0.49
C LEU A 22 -5.62 -2.09 0.26
N THR A 23 -5.75 -2.79 -0.86
CA THR A 23 -7.04 -3.34 -1.30
C THR A 23 -7.29 -4.76 -0.85
N GLY A 24 -6.23 -5.57 -0.73
CA GLY A 24 -6.36 -6.99 -0.44
C GLY A 24 -6.99 -7.80 -1.56
N ASN A 25 -7.16 -7.21 -2.73
CA ASN A 25 -7.84 -7.84 -3.87
C ASN A 25 -7.06 -7.57 -5.15
N LYS A 26 -6.73 -8.66 -5.85
CA LYS A 26 -5.92 -8.60 -7.07
C LYS A 26 -6.57 -7.76 -8.18
N ASP A 27 -7.84 -8.02 -8.45
CA ASP A 27 -8.55 -7.33 -9.55
C ASP A 27 -8.69 -5.85 -9.27
N THR A 28 -9.05 -5.49 -8.05
CA THR A 28 -9.16 -4.09 -7.64
C THR A 28 -7.79 -3.40 -7.69
N ALA A 29 -6.75 -4.11 -7.25
CA ALA A 29 -5.38 -3.57 -7.29
C ALA A 29 -4.93 -3.29 -8.72
N GLU A 30 -5.15 -4.22 -9.64
CA GLU A 30 -4.81 -4.03 -11.04
C GLU A 30 -5.54 -2.83 -11.65
N GLU A 31 -6.82 -2.69 -11.34
CA GLU A 31 -7.63 -1.58 -11.80
C GLU A 31 -7.09 -0.24 -11.31
N ILE A 32 -6.76 -0.16 -10.02
CA ILE A 32 -6.22 1.07 -9.43
C ILE A 32 -4.84 1.40 -9.99
N VAL A 33 -4.00 0.38 -10.19
CA VAL A 33 -2.68 0.59 -10.79
C VAL A 33 -2.81 1.18 -12.19
N GLN A 34 -3.72 0.64 -13.01
CA GLN A 34 -3.96 1.17 -14.35
C GLN A 34 -4.41 2.63 -14.28
N GLU A 35 -5.37 2.95 -13.43
CA GLU A 35 -5.84 4.33 -13.26
C GLU A 35 -4.72 5.25 -12.76
N THR A 36 -3.87 4.74 -11.85
CA THR A 36 -2.73 5.49 -11.34
C THR A 36 -1.81 5.94 -12.46
N PHE A 37 -1.45 5.03 -13.36
CA PHE A 37 -0.55 5.37 -14.45
C PHE A 37 -1.23 6.23 -15.51
N LEU A 38 -2.54 6.11 -15.70
CA LEU A 38 -3.28 7.04 -16.57
C LEU A 38 -3.25 8.46 -16.02
N VAL A 39 -3.47 8.61 -14.71
CA VAL A 39 -3.36 9.93 -14.07
C VAL A 39 -1.93 10.45 -14.17
N ALA A 40 -0.94 9.58 -13.94
CA ALA A 40 0.47 9.95 -14.01
C ALA A 40 0.84 10.48 -15.39
N VAL A 41 0.38 9.84 -16.46
CA VAL A 41 0.62 10.31 -17.83
C VAL A 41 0.10 11.73 -18.03
N LYS A 42 -1.10 12.00 -17.52
CA LYS A 42 -1.71 13.33 -17.64
C LYS A 42 -0.99 14.38 -16.80
N ASP A 43 -0.54 14.00 -15.60
CA ASP A 43 -0.05 14.94 -14.61
C ASP A 43 1.47 14.98 -14.47
N ILE A 44 2.20 14.23 -15.31
CA ILE A 44 3.68 14.18 -15.21
C ILE A 44 4.33 15.56 -15.34
N LYS A 45 3.72 16.45 -16.11
CA LYS A 45 4.22 17.82 -16.29
C LYS A 45 4.08 18.65 -15.02
N LYS A 46 3.15 18.28 -14.14
CA LYS A 46 2.92 18.95 -12.87
C LYS A 46 3.85 18.43 -11.76
N PHE A 47 4.52 17.31 -12.01
CA PHE A 47 5.45 16.72 -11.05
C PHE A 47 6.67 17.63 -10.92
N ARG A 48 6.88 18.15 -9.70
CA ARG A 48 7.92 19.13 -9.40
C ARG A 48 9.26 18.52 -8.97
N GLY A 49 9.32 17.23 -8.73
CA GLY A 49 10.52 16.58 -8.23
C GLY A 49 10.75 16.75 -6.74
N ASP A 50 9.74 17.20 -6.00
CA ASP A 50 9.82 17.38 -4.55
C ASP A 50 9.91 16.06 -3.79
N CYS A 51 9.51 14.97 -4.43
CA CYS A 51 9.61 13.63 -3.87
C CYS A 51 10.03 12.66 -4.99
N LYS A 52 10.30 11.42 -4.61
CA LYS A 52 10.61 10.37 -5.60
C LYS A 52 9.36 10.05 -6.42
N ILE A 53 9.56 9.63 -7.66
CA ILE A 53 8.47 9.25 -8.55
C ILE A 53 7.64 8.12 -7.94
N SER A 54 8.28 7.15 -7.30
CA SER A 54 7.58 6.05 -6.62
C SER A 54 6.65 6.57 -5.53
N THR A 55 7.10 7.54 -4.74
CA THR A 55 6.29 8.19 -3.70
C THR A 55 5.08 8.89 -4.32
N TRP A 56 5.31 9.64 -5.37
CA TRP A 56 4.25 10.37 -6.08
C TRP A 56 3.18 9.41 -6.64
N LEU A 57 3.63 8.31 -7.27
CA LEU A 57 2.72 7.31 -7.81
C LEU A 57 1.90 6.64 -6.70
N CYS A 58 2.52 6.35 -5.57
CA CYS A 58 1.82 5.77 -4.42
C CYS A 58 0.79 6.75 -3.84
N GLN A 59 1.09 8.04 -3.80
CA GLN A 59 0.12 9.07 -3.37
C GLN A 59 -1.10 9.09 -4.29
N ILE A 60 -0.88 9.02 -5.61
CA ILE A 60 -1.97 8.96 -6.58
C ILE A 60 -2.83 7.72 -6.33
N SER A 61 -2.20 6.57 -6.16
CA SER A 61 -2.89 5.30 -5.91
C SER A 61 -3.74 5.36 -4.65
N LYS A 62 -3.17 5.89 -3.58
CA LYS A 62 -3.86 6.05 -2.30
C LYS A 62 -5.11 6.91 -2.45
N TYR A 63 -4.97 8.02 -3.16
CA TYR A 63 -6.09 8.92 -3.42
C TYR A 63 -7.21 8.21 -4.19
N ILE A 64 -6.85 7.51 -5.26
CA ILE A 64 -7.81 6.74 -6.07
C ILE A 64 -8.54 5.71 -5.22
N TRP A 65 -7.80 4.98 -4.38
CA TRP A 65 -8.39 3.96 -3.51
C TRP A 65 -9.40 4.56 -2.55
N TYR A 66 -9.05 5.65 -1.89
CA TYR A 66 -9.96 6.30 -0.95
C TYR A 66 -11.21 6.85 -1.63
N GLN A 67 -11.08 7.35 -2.85
CA GLN A 67 -12.23 7.79 -3.62
C GLN A 67 -13.16 6.63 -3.97
N LYS A 68 -12.60 5.49 -4.32
CA LYS A 68 -13.38 4.29 -4.60
C LYS A 68 -14.12 3.78 -3.36
N ILE A 69 -13.47 3.78 -2.21
CA ILE A 69 -14.09 3.39 -0.95
C ILE A 69 -15.27 4.30 -0.62
N LYS A 70 -15.13 5.60 -0.81
CA LYS A 70 -16.20 6.57 -0.57
C LYS A 70 -17.40 6.29 -1.47
N LYS A 71 -17.17 6.02 -2.76
CA LYS A 71 -18.23 5.68 -3.70
C LYS A 71 -18.94 4.40 -3.32
N GLU A 72 -18.21 3.37 -2.94
CA GLU A 72 -18.78 2.08 -2.56
C GLU A 72 -19.62 2.21 -1.29
N LYS A 73 -19.14 2.96 -0.29
CA LYS A 73 -19.90 3.23 0.94
C LYS A 73 -21.21 3.95 0.67
N ARG A 74 -21.26 4.79 -0.37
CA ARG A 74 -22.47 5.50 -0.76
C ARG A 74 -23.46 4.63 -1.53
N ARG A 75 -22.95 3.65 -2.30
CA ARG A 75 -23.79 2.80 -3.17
C ARG A 75 -24.32 1.56 -2.47
N LYS A 76 -23.54 0.98 -1.60
CA LYS A 76 -23.88 -0.28 -0.93
C LYS A 76 -23.28 -0.25 0.47
N GLU A 77 -24.08 -0.59 1.46
CA GLU A 77 -23.61 -0.86 2.80
C GLU A 77 -22.84 -2.18 2.83
N ILE A 78 -21.79 -2.32 2.01
CA ILE A 78 -20.94 -3.51 2.04
C ILE A 78 -19.92 -3.33 3.15
N PRO A 79 -19.88 -4.25 4.14
CA PRO A 79 -18.85 -4.18 5.16
C PRO A 79 -17.47 -4.30 4.53
N LEU A 80 -16.53 -3.47 4.98
CA LEU A 80 -15.13 -3.53 4.56
C LEU A 80 -14.55 -4.94 4.70
N GLU A 81 -15.12 -5.74 5.59
CA GLU A 81 -14.70 -7.11 5.85
C GLU A 81 -14.88 -8.04 4.64
N ALA A 82 -15.89 -7.79 3.82
CA ALA A 82 -16.15 -8.61 2.63
C ALA A 82 -15.11 -8.41 1.54
N LEU A 83 -14.44 -7.24 1.52
CA LEU A 83 -13.39 -6.94 0.55
C LEU A 83 -12.02 -7.50 0.94
N GLN A 84 -11.87 -7.92 2.19
CA GLN A 84 -10.58 -8.39 2.72
C GLN A 84 -10.37 -9.91 2.61
N ASN A 85 -11.34 -10.66 2.10
CA ASN A 85 -11.32 -12.13 2.22
C ASN A 85 -10.67 -12.91 1.07
N GLU A 86 -10.16 -12.24 0.04
CA GLU A 86 -9.54 -12.94 -1.09
C GLU A 86 -8.10 -12.51 -1.32
N ILE A 87 -7.22 -12.88 -0.37
CA ILE A 87 -5.80 -12.64 -0.57
C ILE A 87 -5.16 -13.92 -1.11
N SER A 88 -4.94 -13.96 -2.42
CA SER A 88 -4.11 -14.99 -3.02
C SER A 88 -2.74 -14.41 -3.29
N ILE A 89 -1.80 -14.72 -2.42
CA ILE A 89 -0.41 -14.35 -2.63
C ILE A 89 0.24 -15.46 -3.44
N GLU A 90 0.34 -15.24 -4.75
CA GLU A 90 1.09 -16.13 -5.62
C GLU A 90 2.56 -15.71 -5.61
N GLU A 91 3.29 -16.17 -4.61
CA GLU A 91 4.74 -16.01 -4.61
C GLU A 91 5.42 -17.30 -4.15
N ASN A 92 6.40 -17.71 -4.93
CA ASN A 92 7.24 -18.86 -4.65
C ASN A 92 8.26 -18.53 -3.56
N PHE A 93 7.81 -18.47 -2.29
CA PHE A 93 8.72 -18.23 -1.20
C PHE A 93 8.76 -19.37 -0.19
N TYR A 94 9.91 -19.51 0.43
CA TYR A 94 10.30 -20.59 1.32
C TYR A 94 9.44 -20.71 2.58
N ASP A 95 8.55 -19.74 2.85
CA ASP A 95 7.66 -19.75 4.01
C ASP A 95 6.33 -19.08 3.66
N LYS A 96 5.62 -19.66 2.69
CA LYS A 96 4.30 -19.14 2.26
C LYS A 96 3.34 -19.00 3.44
N GLU A 97 3.37 -19.94 4.37
CA GLU A 97 2.45 -19.94 5.51
C GLU A 97 2.77 -18.84 6.52
N LYS A 98 4.05 -18.65 6.85
CA LYS A 98 4.46 -17.61 7.79
C LYS A 98 4.21 -16.22 7.25
N LYS A 99 4.50 -15.98 5.97
CA LYS A 99 4.23 -14.71 5.32
C LYS A 99 2.74 -14.43 5.24
N LYS A 100 1.96 -15.46 4.93
CA LYS A 100 0.52 -15.37 4.86
C LYS A 100 -0.08 -15.01 6.22
N GLN A 101 0.41 -15.63 7.30
CA GLN A 101 -0.02 -15.34 8.65
C GLN A 101 0.36 -13.92 9.07
N LEU A 102 1.60 -13.52 8.77
CA LEU A 102 2.07 -12.16 9.04
C LEU A 102 1.21 -11.14 8.31
N PHE A 103 0.94 -11.39 7.04
CA PHE A 103 0.11 -10.52 6.21
C PHE A 103 -1.29 -10.36 6.81
N LYS A 104 -1.90 -11.47 7.23
CA LYS A 104 -3.22 -11.43 7.87
C LYS A 104 -3.22 -10.62 9.16
N LYS A 105 -2.16 -10.73 9.96
CA LYS A 105 -2.04 -9.97 11.20
C LYS A 105 -1.88 -8.48 10.94
N ILE A 106 -1.11 -8.13 9.92
CA ILE A 106 -0.96 -6.73 9.51
C ILE A 106 -2.31 -6.18 9.04
N GLN A 107 -3.11 -6.99 8.35
CA GLN A 107 -4.45 -6.59 7.90
C GLN A 107 -5.36 -6.20 9.04
N ASN A 108 -5.17 -6.77 10.23
CA ASN A 108 -6.00 -6.48 11.40
C ASN A 108 -5.59 -5.21 12.15
N LEU A 109 -4.48 -4.60 11.76
CA LEU A 109 -4.03 -3.34 12.36
C LEU A 109 -4.86 -2.18 11.81
N ASP A 110 -4.85 -1.06 12.53
CA ASP A 110 -5.51 0.14 12.05
C ASP A 110 -4.92 0.62 10.72
N ASP A 111 -5.69 1.42 9.98
CA ASP A 111 -5.32 1.83 8.61
C ASP A 111 -3.93 2.45 8.53
N ASP A 112 -3.62 3.39 9.42
CA ASP A 112 -2.33 4.09 9.40
C ASP A 112 -1.18 3.13 9.68
N THR A 113 -1.31 2.31 10.72
CA THR A 113 -0.28 1.34 11.09
C THR A 113 -0.06 0.33 9.98
N ARG A 114 -1.16 -0.18 9.41
CA ARG A 114 -1.11 -1.14 8.30
C ARG A 114 -0.35 -0.56 7.11
N ASN A 115 -0.70 0.67 6.70
CA ASN A 115 -0.06 1.31 5.56
C ASN A 115 1.43 1.52 5.80
N VAL A 116 1.81 1.98 6.98
CA VAL A 116 3.21 2.19 7.32
C VAL A 116 3.97 0.86 7.28
N MET A 117 3.38 -0.20 7.85
CA MET A 117 4.01 -1.52 7.86
C MET A 117 4.25 -2.05 6.45
N TYR A 118 3.25 -1.93 5.58
CA TYR A 118 3.39 -2.38 4.19
C TYR A 118 4.43 -1.59 3.42
N LEU A 119 4.40 -0.29 3.56
CA LEU A 119 5.36 0.57 2.87
C LEU A 119 6.80 0.26 3.30
N ARG A 120 6.99 0.02 4.58
CA ARG A 120 8.32 -0.25 5.09
C ARG A 120 8.82 -1.66 4.76
N ILE A 121 7.97 -2.68 4.97
CA ILE A 121 8.36 -4.08 4.82
C ILE A 121 8.37 -4.51 3.35
N LEU A 122 7.28 -4.26 2.63
CA LEU A 122 7.13 -4.73 1.25
C LEU A 122 7.69 -3.74 0.24
N GLY A 123 7.45 -2.46 0.45
CA GLY A 123 7.90 -1.41 -0.46
C GLY A 123 9.33 -0.96 -0.23
N GLU A 124 9.91 -1.32 0.91
CA GLU A 124 11.26 -0.89 1.30
C GLU A 124 11.42 0.64 1.26
N PHE A 125 10.35 1.36 1.53
CA PHE A 125 10.38 2.83 1.56
C PHE A 125 11.07 3.32 2.83
N GLU A 126 11.79 4.43 2.69
CA GLU A 126 12.37 5.11 3.83
C GLU A 126 11.29 5.88 4.60
N TYR A 127 11.54 6.17 5.86
CA TYR A 127 10.56 6.85 6.71
C TYR A 127 10.18 8.23 6.16
N SER A 128 11.12 8.93 5.52
CA SER A 128 10.84 10.22 4.88
C SER A 128 9.84 10.06 3.73
N GLU A 129 9.98 9.00 2.95
CA GLU A 129 9.07 8.71 1.85
C GLU A 129 7.68 8.32 2.36
N ILE A 130 7.64 7.48 3.40
CA ILE A 130 6.39 7.08 4.03
C ILE A 130 5.67 8.32 4.59
N ALA A 131 6.43 9.23 5.21
CA ALA A 131 5.90 10.48 5.74
C ALA A 131 5.22 11.29 4.65
N GLU A 132 5.85 11.40 3.49
CA GLU A 132 5.27 12.12 2.35
C GLU A 132 3.98 11.46 1.86
N ILE A 133 3.99 10.13 1.70
CA ILE A 133 2.81 9.38 1.24
C ILE A 133 1.64 9.54 2.21
N MET A 134 1.94 9.51 3.51
CA MET A 134 0.92 9.58 4.56
C MET A 134 0.60 11.00 5.00
N ASN A 135 1.31 11.99 4.46
CA ASN A 135 1.18 13.39 4.85
C ASN A 135 1.43 13.60 6.34
N LYS A 136 2.52 13.01 6.83
CA LYS A 136 2.94 13.05 8.23
C LYS A 136 4.44 13.37 8.30
N THR A 137 5.03 13.26 9.49
CA THR A 137 6.46 13.45 9.69
C THR A 137 7.20 12.12 9.65
N SER A 138 8.51 12.17 9.39
CA SER A 138 9.37 10.98 9.43
C SER A 138 9.35 10.34 10.82
N ASN A 139 9.36 11.16 11.85
CA ASN A 139 9.30 10.67 13.23
C ASN A 139 7.98 9.93 13.49
N TRP A 140 6.88 10.47 13.00
CA TRP A 140 5.58 9.81 13.11
C TRP A 140 5.63 8.42 12.47
N ALA A 141 6.17 8.32 11.27
CA ALA A 141 6.27 7.04 10.55
C ALA A 141 7.10 6.03 11.33
N ARG A 142 8.22 6.49 11.89
CA ARG A 142 9.11 5.63 12.69
C ARG A 142 8.40 5.10 13.93
N VAL A 143 7.70 5.99 14.65
CA VAL A 143 6.96 5.61 15.86
C VAL A 143 5.83 4.63 15.54
N VAL A 144 5.07 4.91 14.48
CA VAL A 144 3.96 4.03 14.07
C VAL A 144 4.49 2.66 13.67
N PHE A 145 5.60 2.61 12.94
CA PHE A 145 6.21 1.33 12.56
C PHE A 145 6.66 0.54 13.78
N PHE A 146 7.31 1.20 14.73
CA PHE A 146 7.78 0.56 15.96
C PHE A 146 6.61 -0.02 16.75
N ARG A 147 5.54 0.75 16.91
CA ARG A 147 4.33 0.28 17.61
C ARG A 147 3.68 -0.90 16.89
N GLY A 148 3.66 -0.86 15.57
CA GLY A 148 3.15 -1.96 14.77
C GLY A 148 3.93 -3.24 14.98
N LYS A 149 5.24 -3.14 15.01
CA LYS A 149 6.12 -4.28 15.30
C LYS A 149 5.85 -4.86 16.67
N GLN A 150 5.65 -4.02 17.67
CA GLN A 150 5.36 -4.46 19.04
C GLN A 150 4.05 -5.23 19.09
N LYS A 151 3.01 -4.71 18.47
CA LYS A 151 1.70 -5.38 18.40
C LYS A 151 1.79 -6.75 17.74
N LEU A 152 2.54 -6.84 16.64
CA LEU A 152 2.72 -8.11 15.94
C LEU A 152 3.48 -9.13 16.80
N LYS A 153 4.49 -8.69 17.54
CA LYS A 153 5.24 -9.56 18.43
C LYS A 153 4.36 -10.11 19.56
N GLU A 154 3.51 -9.28 20.12
CA GLU A 154 2.58 -9.69 21.17
C GLU A 154 1.59 -10.72 20.68
N GLU A 155 1.02 -10.50 19.49
CA GLU A 155 0.08 -11.46 18.88
C GLU A 155 0.75 -12.79 18.56
N LEU A 156 2.01 -12.76 18.12
CA LEU A 156 2.75 -13.99 17.81
C LEU A 156 3.10 -14.78 19.07
N LYS A 157 3.26 -14.12 20.22
CA LYS A 157 3.50 -14.79 21.49
C LYS A 157 2.26 -15.51 22.02
N ASP A 158 1.08 -14.93 21.78
CA ASP A 158 -0.18 -15.47 22.27
C ASP A 158 -0.62 -16.75 21.51
N GLU A 159 0.03 -17.05 20.39
CA GLU A 159 -0.29 -18.24 19.58
C GLU A 159 0.58 -19.46 19.86
N LYS A 160 1.46 -19.38 20.85
CA LYS A 160 2.27 -20.56 21.23
C LYS A 160 1.56 -21.38 22.30
#